data_e51270f5ec691a098633d18afbf854a7
#
_entry.id   e51270f5ec691a098633d18afbf854a7
#
_cell.length_a   1.000
_cell.length_b   1.000
_cell.length_c   1.000
_cell.angle_alpha   90.00
_cell.angle_beta   90.00
_cell.angle_gamma   90.00
#
_symmetry.space_group_name_H-M   'P 1'
#
loop_
_entity.id
_entity.type
_entity.pdbx_description
1 polymer ?
#
loop_
_entity_poly.entity_id
_entity_poly.type
_entity_poly.pdbx_seq_one_letter_code
_entity_poly.pdbx_strand_id
1 'polypeptide(L)'
;MGKSQNQTAIYDARKELGYSKVAILGLQHMFAMFGATVLVPIITGLSVSTTLLFAGLATLFMHVVTNFKVPVFLGSSFAFLGGYAAVKAAGVAMGYSERVSLNYACLGVACAGLVYFILALVCKAFGSKRVMRFFPPVVTGPIILSIGLILAPSAINNCSTNWPIALVAIFVVIICNIWGKGMIKIVPILLGVIASYAVAAVTGNVDFSAIADAPWIGLPIIWDHTGLSVFTSGEADFGLFLTAVITIVPISFATMMEHVGDISAIGGTVGKNFIEDPGLHKTLIGDGIGTAIASLFGAPANTTYGENTGVLALTKVYDPFVVRLAACYAMVLSFCPKFAAVIEIMPAATIGGVSIILYGMISAIGIRNMVENQTDFQQSRNIIIAALIIGLALGINFSDAGAVSFMIGSMSVNLSGLAVASIVGILLNAILPGRDQAFGDQPDETLAASLGKY
;
A
#
# COMPACT_ATOMS: atom_id res chain seq x y z
N MET A 1 17.01 7.53 -36.11
CA MET A 1 17.58 6.23 -35.66
C MET A 1 18.54 6.52 -34.49
N GLY A 2 18.03 6.58 -33.26
CA GLY A 2 18.83 6.73 -32.05
C GLY A 2 19.14 5.34 -31.52
N LYS A 3 20.42 5.04 -31.31
CA LYS A 3 20.89 3.79 -30.70
C LYS A 3 20.18 3.60 -29.36
N SER A 4 19.28 2.63 -29.28
CA SER A 4 18.83 2.04 -28.02
C SER A 4 20.11 1.50 -27.36
N GLN A 5 20.62 2.23 -26.36
CA GLN A 5 21.60 1.66 -25.45
C GLN A 5 20.87 0.56 -24.70
N ASN A 6 21.18 -0.70 -24.98
CA ASN A 6 20.86 -1.83 -24.13
C ASN A 6 21.49 -1.56 -22.77
N GLN A 7 20.78 -0.85 -21.88
CA GLN A 7 21.21 -0.71 -20.49
C GLN A 7 21.16 -2.10 -19.87
N THR A 8 22.32 -2.64 -19.57
CA THR A 8 22.49 -3.89 -18.80
C THR A 8 21.88 -3.71 -17.42
N ALA A 9 21.18 -4.74 -16.94
CA ALA A 9 20.64 -4.76 -15.59
C ALA A 9 21.78 -4.69 -14.54
N ILE A 10 21.65 -3.80 -13.56
CA ILE A 10 22.66 -3.54 -12.53
C ILE A 10 22.20 -4.15 -11.21
N TYR A 11 22.98 -5.09 -10.69
CA TYR A 11 22.69 -5.78 -9.42
C TYR A 11 23.67 -5.41 -8.29
N ASP A 12 24.78 -4.75 -8.58
CA ASP A 12 25.72 -4.17 -7.60
C ASP A 12 25.98 -2.70 -7.97
N ALA A 13 25.04 -1.85 -7.59
CA ALA A 13 25.04 -0.44 -7.99
C ALA A 13 26.26 0.32 -7.45
N ARG A 14 26.80 -0.05 -6.28
CA ARG A 14 27.97 0.62 -5.69
C ARG A 14 29.21 0.43 -6.53
N LYS A 15 29.44 -0.80 -7.04
CA LYS A 15 30.60 -1.11 -7.88
C LYS A 15 30.48 -0.53 -9.28
N GLU A 16 29.25 -0.60 -9.87
CA GLU A 16 29.04 -0.24 -11.26
C GLU A 16 28.81 1.26 -11.47
N LEU A 17 28.15 1.94 -10.51
CA LEU A 17 27.77 3.35 -10.66
C LEU A 17 28.52 4.32 -9.74
N GLY A 18 29.10 3.81 -8.64
CA GLY A 18 29.71 4.62 -7.58
C GLY A 18 28.70 5.27 -6.63
N TYR A 19 29.17 5.70 -5.46
CA TYR A 19 28.32 6.15 -4.34
C TYR A 19 27.45 7.36 -4.65
N SER A 20 27.94 8.33 -5.42
CA SER A 20 27.16 9.55 -5.74
C SER A 20 25.91 9.25 -6.56
N LYS A 21 26.01 8.39 -7.58
CA LYS A 21 24.85 7.99 -8.39
C LYS A 21 23.90 7.13 -7.59
N VAL A 22 24.40 6.24 -6.74
CA VAL A 22 23.62 5.39 -5.85
C VAL A 22 22.83 6.24 -4.85
N ALA A 23 23.42 7.31 -4.30
CA ALA A 23 22.72 8.25 -3.42
C ALA A 23 21.55 8.95 -4.14
N ILE A 24 21.76 9.39 -5.39
CA ILE A 24 20.71 10.01 -6.21
C ILE A 24 19.59 8.99 -6.52
N LEU A 25 19.93 7.75 -6.86
CA LEU A 25 18.95 6.69 -7.08
C LEU A 25 18.14 6.37 -5.81
N GLY A 26 18.77 6.35 -4.63
CA GLY A 26 18.09 6.24 -3.36
C GLY A 26 17.09 7.37 -3.13
N LEU A 27 17.48 8.61 -3.47
CA LEU A 27 16.59 9.76 -3.41
C LEU A 27 15.41 9.64 -4.40
N GLN A 28 15.64 9.09 -5.60
CA GLN A 28 14.56 8.79 -6.56
C GLN A 28 13.54 7.81 -6.00
N HIS A 29 14.00 6.73 -5.38
CA HIS A 29 13.12 5.76 -4.73
C HIS A 29 12.36 6.36 -3.56
N MET A 30 12.98 7.25 -2.77
CA MET A 30 12.31 7.98 -1.70
C MET A 30 11.19 8.88 -2.27
N PHE A 31 11.46 9.64 -3.31
CA PHE A 31 10.43 10.48 -3.93
C PHE A 31 9.30 9.69 -4.63
N ALA A 32 9.61 8.53 -5.18
CA ALA A 32 8.58 7.68 -5.80
C ALA A 32 7.56 7.17 -4.79
N MET A 33 8.00 6.74 -3.60
CA MET A 33 7.11 6.26 -2.55
C MET A 33 6.41 7.39 -1.79
N PHE A 34 6.98 8.60 -1.82
CA PHE A 34 6.63 9.67 -0.92
C PHE A 34 5.15 10.05 -1.02
N GLY A 35 4.66 10.29 -2.25
CA GLY A 35 3.28 10.74 -2.48
C GLY A 35 2.24 9.78 -1.91
N ALA A 36 2.39 8.49 -2.15
CA ALA A 36 1.48 7.47 -1.63
C ALA A 36 1.62 7.31 -0.10
N THR A 37 2.86 7.30 0.41
CA THR A 37 3.12 7.09 1.85
C THR A 37 2.51 8.17 2.73
N VAL A 38 2.54 9.44 2.33
CA VAL A 38 2.02 10.54 3.15
C VAL A 38 0.52 10.74 3.06
N LEU A 39 -0.14 10.23 2.01
CA LEU A 39 -1.58 10.40 1.84
C LEU A 39 -2.40 9.62 2.88
N VAL A 40 -1.99 8.41 3.22
CA VAL A 40 -2.73 7.58 4.19
C VAL A 40 -2.80 8.24 5.56
N PRO A 41 -1.70 8.71 6.19
CA PRO A 41 -1.79 9.40 7.49
C PRO A 41 -2.62 10.69 7.41
N ILE A 42 -2.57 11.46 6.33
CA ILE A 42 -3.40 12.66 6.16
C ILE A 42 -4.89 12.30 6.17
N ILE A 43 -5.29 11.28 5.42
CA ILE A 43 -6.69 10.86 5.29
C ILE A 43 -7.21 10.25 6.61
N THR A 44 -6.38 9.49 7.31
CA THR A 44 -6.78 8.83 8.56
C THR A 44 -6.69 9.73 9.79
N GLY A 45 -5.86 10.77 9.76
CA GLY A 45 -5.50 11.60 10.92
C GLY A 45 -4.36 11.01 11.75
N LEU A 46 -3.59 10.06 11.19
CA LEU A 46 -2.37 9.53 11.81
C LEU A 46 -1.18 10.47 11.56
N SER A 47 -0.07 10.26 12.27
CA SER A 47 1.11 11.11 12.17
C SER A 47 1.93 10.83 10.91
N VAL A 48 2.21 11.86 10.09
CA VAL A 48 3.09 11.78 8.93
C VAL A 48 4.52 11.42 9.33
N SER A 49 5.04 12.04 10.40
CA SER A 49 6.39 11.76 10.91
C SER A 49 6.56 10.31 11.34
N THR A 50 5.61 9.79 12.13
CA THR A 50 5.61 8.38 12.57
C THR A 50 5.51 7.44 11.37
N THR A 51 4.69 7.78 10.39
CA THR A 51 4.53 7.00 9.16
C THR A 51 5.83 6.88 8.38
N LEU A 52 6.54 7.99 8.15
CA LEU A 52 7.83 7.98 7.44
C LEU A 52 8.90 7.18 8.18
N LEU A 53 8.94 7.30 9.53
CA LEU A 53 9.84 6.51 10.35
C LEU A 53 9.62 5.01 10.15
N PHE A 54 8.37 4.57 10.30
CA PHE A 54 8.04 3.14 10.24
C PHE A 54 8.01 2.57 8.83
N ALA A 55 7.72 3.36 7.81
CA ALA A 55 7.94 2.95 6.42
C ALA A 55 9.43 2.62 6.17
N GLY A 56 10.32 3.48 6.65
CA GLY A 56 11.77 3.24 6.58
C GLY A 56 12.20 2.02 7.39
N LEU A 57 11.80 1.93 8.67
CA LEU A 57 12.16 0.81 9.55
C LEU A 57 11.61 -0.52 9.03
N ALA A 58 10.35 -0.58 8.60
CA ALA A 58 9.74 -1.77 8.06
C ALA A 58 10.44 -2.22 6.75
N THR A 59 10.82 -1.27 5.89
CA THR A 59 11.61 -1.56 4.68
C THR A 59 12.97 -2.17 5.05
N LEU A 60 13.70 -1.60 6.01
CA LEU A 60 14.97 -2.16 6.47
C LEU A 60 14.79 -3.54 7.09
N PHE A 61 13.75 -3.73 7.90
CA PHE A 61 13.42 -5.03 8.49
C PHE A 61 13.10 -6.08 7.42
N MET A 62 12.29 -5.72 6.41
CA MET A 62 12.00 -6.58 5.26
C MET A 62 13.30 -7.03 4.57
N HIS A 63 14.23 -6.12 4.32
CA HIS A 63 15.51 -6.46 3.70
C HIS A 63 16.34 -7.40 4.55
N VAL A 64 16.36 -7.24 5.87
CA VAL A 64 17.06 -8.16 6.80
C VAL A 64 16.45 -9.56 6.72
N VAL A 65 15.11 -9.68 6.85
CA VAL A 65 14.40 -10.96 6.83
C VAL A 65 14.55 -11.67 5.49
N THR A 66 14.59 -10.91 4.39
CA THR A 66 14.78 -11.45 3.03
C THR A 66 16.26 -11.64 2.63
N ASN A 67 17.19 -11.53 3.60
CA ASN A 67 18.62 -11.64 3.38
C ASN A 67 19.14 -10.66 2.30
N PHE A 68 18.57 -9.45 2.27
CA PHE A 68 18.92 -8.38 1.33
C PHE A 68 18.74 -8.75 -0.16
N LYS A 69 17.86 -9.71 -0.47
CA LYS A 69 17.65 -10.19 -1.85
C LYS A 69 16.58 -9.41 -2.61
N VAL A 70 15.53 -8.94 -1.92
CA VAL A 70 14.35 -8.34 -2.53
C VAL A 70 14.45 -6.82 -2.52
N PRO A 71 14.49 -6.14 -3.69
CA PRO A 71 14.57 -4.69 -3.76
C PRO A 71 13.18 -4.05 -3.61
N VAL A 72 12.52 -4.27 -2.48
CA VAL A 72 11.17 -3.78 -2.19
C VAL A 72 11.21 -2.62 -1.20
N PHE A 73 10.33 -1.62 -1.39
CA PHE A 73 10.03 -0.58 -0.42
C PHE A 73 8.66 -0.85 0.19
N LEU A 74 8.54 -0.70 1.51
CA LEU A 74 7.27 -0.77 2.23
C LEU A 74 6.79 0.64 2.58
N GLY A 75 5.55 0.94 2.23
CA GLY A 75 4.90 2.20 2.57
C GLY A 75 3.46 1.99 3.03
N SER A 76 2.71 3.06 3.21
CA SER A 76 1.37 3.02 3.80
C SER A 76 0.36 2.29 2.92
N SER A 77 -0.41 1.37 3.51
CA SER A 77 -1.46 0.63 2.82
C SER A 77 -2.77 1.41 2.74
N PHE A 78 -3.32 1.56 1.54
CA PHE A 78 -4.63 2.18 1.30
C PHE A 78 -5.80 1.24 1.61
N ALA A 79 -5.59 -0.06 1.60
CA ALA A 79 -6.64 -1.05 1.81
C ALA A 79 -7.31 -0.94 3.19
N PHE A 80 -6.57 -0.47 4.19
CA PHE A 80 -7.07 -0.33 5.56
C PHE A 80 -7.82 0.98 5.82
N LEU A 81 -7.91 1.93 4.88
CA LEU A 81 -8.58 3.23 5.08
C LEU A 81 -10.02 3.07 5.58
N GLY A 82 -10.79 2.17 4.96
CA GLY A 82 -12.14 1.86 5.40
C GLY A 82 -12.20 1.28 6.82
N GLY A 83 -11.23 0.46 7.19
CA GLY A 83 -11.10 -0.10 8.54
C GLY A 83 -10.83 0.98 9.60
N TYR A 84 -9.90 1.89 9.33
CA TYR A 84 -9.65 3.05 10.20
C TYR A 84 -10.89 3.91 10.39
N ALA A 85 -11.59 4.24 9.31
CA ALA A 85 -12.82 5.04 9.35
C ALA A 85 -13.93 4.34 10.16
N ALA A 86 -14.14 3.05 9.96
CA ALA A 86 -15.17 2.27 10.64
C ALA A 86 -14.90 2.17 12.15
N VAL A 87 -13.66 1.86 12.56
CA VAL A 87 -13.31 1.78 13.99
C VAL A 87 -13.37 3.15 14.65
N LYS A 88 -12.91 4.21 13.95
CA LYS A 88 -13.04 5.59 14.43
C LYS A 88 -14.49 5.96 14.70
N ALA A 89 -15.39 5.68 13.74
CA ALA A 89 -16.82 5.94 13.89
C ALA A 89 -17.44 5.14 15.05
N ALA A 90 -17.09 3.87 15.19
CA ALA A 90 -17.58 3.02 16.29
C ALA A 90 -17.12 3.54 17.66
N GLY A 91 -15.85 3.92 17.81
CA GLY A 91 -15.32 4.44 19.05
C GLY A 91 -15.96 5.78 19.44
N VAL A 92 -16.13 6.70 18.46
CA VAL A 92 -16.84 7.97 18.70
C VAL A 92 -18.30 7.74 19.11
N ALA A 93 -18.99 6.78 18.51
CA ALA A 93 -20.34 6.40 18.88
C ALA A 93 -20.44 5.81 20.31
N MET A 94 -19.35 5.21 20.81
CA MET A 94 -19.21 4.73 22.20
C MET A 94 -18.79 5.82 23.18
N GLY A 95 -18.54 7.06 22.71
CA GLY A 95 -18.18 8.21 23.53
C GLY A 95 -16.68 8.47 23.68
N TYR A 96 -15.83 7.73 22.94
CA TYR A 96 -14.38 7.97 22.93
C TYR A 96 -14.01 9.13 22.00
N SER A 97 -12.85 9.75 22.27
CA SER A 97 -12.30 10.74 21.33
C SER A 97 -11.89 10.10 20.01
N GLU A 98 -11.82 10.90 18.93
CA GLU A 98 -11.33 10.41 17.64
C GLU A 98 -9.93 9.82 17.74
N ARG A 99 -9.05 10.41 18.57
CA ARG A 99 -7.68 9.96 18.77
C ARG A 99 -7.64 8.59 19.42
N VAL A 100 -8.35 8.39 20.53
CA VAL A 100 -8.44 7.10 21.21
C VAL A 100 -9.00 6.03 20.28
N SER A 101 -10.04 6.35 19.51
CA SER A 101 -10.63 5.45 18.53
C SER A 101 -9.64 5.05 17.43
N LEU A 102 -8.79 5.98 16.97
CA LEU A 102 -7.71 5.69 16.01
C LEU A 102 -6.62 4.80 16.63
N ASN A 103 -6.30 4.99 17.92
CA ASN A 103 -5.33 4.15 18.62
C ASN A 103 -5.83 2.69 18.67
N TYR A 104 -7.14 2.48 18.89
CA TYR A 104 -7.74 1.14 18.77
C TYR A 104 -7.71 0.59 17.35
N ALA A 105 -7.93 1.42 16.34
CA ALA A 105 -7.78 0.99 14.96
C ALA A 105 -6.33 0.53 14.67
N CYS A 106 -5.33 1.24 15.19
CA CYS A 106 -3.93 0.83 15.11
C CYS A 106 -3.68 -0.53 15.79
N LEU A 107 -4.30 -0.82 16.94
CA LEU A 107 -4.25 -2.14 17.57
C LEU A 107 -4.87 -3.23 16.69
N GLY A 108 -6.02 -2.94 16.05
CA GLY A 108 -6.64 -3.83 15.08
C GLY A 108 -5.73 -4.15 13.90
N VAL A 109 -5.03 -3.13 13.37
CA VAL A 109 -4.03 -3.31 12.30
C VAL A 109 -2.82 -4.10 12.77
N ALA A 110 -2.36 -3.89 14.00
CA ALA A 110 -1.28 -4.70 14.56
C ALA A 110 -1.67 -6.18 14.63
N CYS A 111 -2.90 -6.49 15.02
CA CYS A 111 -3.43 -7.86 14.96
C CYS A 111 -3.52 -8.39 13.53
N ALA A 112 -3.90 -7.56 12.55
CA ALA A 112 -3.90 -7.93 11.13
C ALA A 112 -2.48 -8.29 10.64
N GLY A 113 -1.45 -7.55 11.06
CA GLY A 113 -0.04 -7.88 10.79
C GLY A 113 0.37 -9.25 11.33
N LEU A 114 -0.16 -9.67 12.48
CA LEU A 114 0.09 -11.01 13.03
C LEU A 114 -0.53 -12.14 12.17
N VAL A 115 -1.63 -11.87 11.46
CA VAL A 115 -2.22 -12.85 10.53
C VAL A 115 -1.28 -13.16 9.37
N TYR A 116 -0.52 -12.17 8.89
CA TYR A 116 0.56 -12.39 7.91
C TYR A 116 1.61 -13.39 8.43
N PHE A 117 1.95 -13.28 9.72
CA PHE A 117 2.89 -14.22 10.33
C PHE A 117 2.33 -15.65 10.36
N ILE A 118 1.03 -15.82 10.63
CA ILE A 118 0.36 -17.12 10.55
C ILE A 118 0.43 -17.66 9.12
N LEU A 119 0.11 -16.86 8.11
CA LEU A 119 0.21 -17.28 6.70
C LEU A 119 1.65 -17.63 6.32
N ALA A 120 2.63 -16.87 6.81
CA ALA A 120 4.05 -17.15 6.59
C ALA A 120 4.45 -18.51 7.16
N LEU A 121 3.98 -18.87 8.36
CA LEU A 121 4.20 -20.20 8.96
C LEU A 121 3.55 -21.31 8.13
N VAL A 122 2.33 -21.07 7.62
CA VAL A 122 1.64 -22.00 6.72
C VAL A 122 2.44 -22.18 5.41
N CYS A 123 2.93 -21.09 4.82
CA CYS A 123 3.80 -21.15 3.63
C CYS A 123 5.10 -21.91 3.90
N LYS A 124 5.69 -21.73 5.08
CA LYS A 124 6.92 -22.44 5.48
C LYS A 124 6.68 -23.94 5.70
N ALA A 125 5.54 -24.31 6.31
CA ALA A 125 5.21 -25.70 6.64
C ALA A 125 4.76 -26.51 5.43
N PHE A 126 3.91 -25.92 4.57
CA PHE A 126 3.27 -26.64 3.45
C PHE A 126 3.89 -26.34 2.08
N GLY A 127 4.80 -25.34 2.02
CA GLY A 127 5.42 -24.86 0.80
C GLY A 127 4.58 -23.76 0.10
N SER A 128 5.27 -22.73 -0.39
CA SER A 128 4.62 -21.56 -1.03
C SER A 128 3.75 -21.96 -2.22
N LYS A 129 4.18 -22.92 -3.06
CA LYS A 129 3.41 -23.38 -4.24
C LYS A 129 2.02 -23.94 -3.87
N ARG A 130 1.90 -24.66 -2.73
CA ARG A 130 0.60 -25.19 -2.29
C ARG A 130 -0.32 -24.09 -1.78
N VAL A 131 0.23 -23.14 -1.05
CA VAL A 131 -0.52 -21.99 -0.50
C VAL A 131 -0.98 -21.07 -1.62
N MET A 132 -0.13 -20.82 -2.62
CA MET A 132 -0.44 -19.98 -3.79
C MET A 132 -1.63 -20.48 -4.62
N ARG A 133 -1.98 -21.75 -4.55
CA ARG A 133 -3.20 -22.29 -5.22
C ARG A 133 -4.49 -21.67 -4.69
N PHE A 134 -4.47 -21.10 -3.48
CA PHE A 134 -5.62 -20.39 -2.92
C PHE A 134 -5.68 -18.92 -3.35
N PHE A 135 -4.58 -18.39 -3.89
CA PHE A 135 -4.41 -16.99 -4.27
C PHE A 135 -4.07 -16.81 -5.77
N PRO A 136 -4.81 -17.45 -6.69
CA PRO A 136 -4.56 -17.28 -8.12
C PRO A 136 -4.94 -15.87 -8.60
N PRO A 137 -4.45 -15.43 -9.77
CA PRO A 137 -4.74 -14.10 -10.34
C PRO A 137 -6.22 -13.79 -10.50
N VAL A 138 -7.07 -14.81 -10.72
CA VAL A 138 -8.53 -14.67 -10.78
C VAL A 138 -9.14 -14.25 -9.43
N VAL A 139 -8.43 -14.42 -8.33
CA VAL A 139 -8.83 -13.96 -6.98
C VAL A 139 -8.12 -12.65 -6.65
N THR A 140 -6.79 -12.61 -6.79
CA THR A 140 -5.98 -11.44 -6.39
C THR A 140 -6.27 -10.22 -7.24
N GLY A 141 -6.41 -10.39 -8.57
CA GLY A 141 -6.66 -9.28 -9.49
C GLY A 141 -7.95 -8.50 -9.20
N PRO A 142 -9.12 -9.17 -9.10
CA PRO A 142 -10.38 -8.51 -8.74
C PRO A 142 -10.38 -7.85 -7.36
N ILE A 143 -9.63 -8.39 -6.38
CA ILE A 143 -9.49 -7.78 -5.06
C ILE A 143 -8.70 -6.48 -5.15
N ILE A 144 -7.53 -6.49 -5.81
CA ILE A 144 -6.71 -5.29 -6.02
C ILE A 144 -7.49 -4.23 -6.80
N LEU A 145 -8.19 -4.64 -7.87
CA LEU A 145 -9.08 -3.76 -8.63
C LEU A 145 -10.12 -3.08 -7.71
N SER A 146 -10.76 -3.85 -6.83
CA SER A 146 -11.80 -3.35 -5.93
C SER A 146 -11.26 -2.36 -4.89
N ILE A 147 -10.00 -2.52 -4.41
CA ILE A 147 -9.38 -1.57 -3.47
C ILE A 147 -9.40 -0.16 -4.06
N GLY A 148 -8.91 0.03 -5.28
CA GLY A 148 -8.87 1.35 -5.88
C GLY A 148 -10.25 1.92 -6.18
N LEU A 149 -11.21 1.09 -6.63
CA LEU A 149 -12.58 1.52 -6.92
C LEU A 149 -13.35 1.94 -5.66
N ILE A 150 -13.17 1.25 -4.54
CA ILE A 150 -13.78 1.59 -3.25
C ILE A 150 -13.32 2.97 -2.77
N LEU A 151 -12.08 3.32 -3.03
CA LEU A 151 -11.48 4.58 -2.58
C LEU A 151 -11.80 5.77 -3.50
N ALA A 152 -12.18 5.53 -4.75
CA ALA A 152 -12.41 6.59 -5.74
C ALA A 152 -13.41 7.68 -5.31
N PRO A 153 -14.56 7.38 -4.66
CA PRO A 153 -15.48 8.43 -4.20
C PRO A 153 -14.85 9.39 -3.18
N SER A 154 -13.96 8.91 -2.30
CA SER A 154 -13.28 9.78 -1.34
C SER A 154 -12.36 10.80 -2.05
N ALA A 155 -11.69 10.37 -3.13
CA ALA A 155 -10.89 11.28 -3.95
C ALA A 155 -11.78 12.33 -4.65
N ILE A 156 -12.93 11.94 -5.20
CA ILE A 156 -13.88 12.87 -5.82
C ILE A 156 -14.43 13.87 -4.80
N ASN A 157 -14.78 13.42 -3.60
CA ASN A 157 -15.22 14.31 -2.52
C ASN A 157 -14.14 15.35 -2.17
N ASN A 158 -12.89 14.95 -2.09
CA ASN A 158 -11.77 15.87 -1.88
C ASN A 158 -11.58 16.82 -3.07
N CYS A 159 -11.69 16.36 -4.32
CA CYS A 159 -11.64 17.20 -5.50
C CYS A 159 -12.75 18.26 -5.51
N SER A 160 -13.95 17.91 -5.03
CA SER A 160 -15.11 18.80 -5.04
C SER A 160 -14.96 20.02 -4.14
N THR A 161 -14.01 20.02 -3.21
CA THR A 161 -13.69 21.18 -2.38
C THR A 161 -13.11 22.34 -3.20
N ASN A 162 -12.33 22.04 -4.25
CA ASN A 162 -11.83 23.03 -5.21
C ASN A 162 -11.33 22.34 -6.50
N TRP A 163 -12.22 22.16 -7.47
CA TRP A 163 -11.89 21.49 -8.74
C TRP A 163 -10.72 22.11 -9.51
N PRO A 164 -10.58 23.42 -9.66
CA PRO A 164 -9.40 24.02 -10.31
C PRO A 164 -8.08 23.53 -9.73
N ILE A 165 -7.93 23.49 -8.41
CA ILE A 165 -6.72 23.01 -7.73
C ILE A 165 -6.52 21.52 -7.98
N ALA A 166 -7.58 20.70 -7.87
CA ALA A 166 -7.53 19.28 -8.13
C ALA A 166 -7.13 18.97 -9.58
N LEU A 167 -7.67 19.69 -10.56
CA LEU A 167 -7.35 19.54 -11.97
C LEU A 167 -5.88 19.84 -12.26
N VAL A 168 -5.28 20.86 -11.62
CA VAL A 168 -3.83 21.13 -11.75
C VAL A 168 -3.03 19.88 -11.34
N ALA A 169 -3.36 19.26 -10.19
CA ALA A 169 -2.68 18.04 -9.77
C ALA A 169 -2.82 16.94 -10.83
N ILE A 170 -4.04 16.66 -11.28
CA ILE A 170 -4.34 15.62 -12.28
C ILE A 170 -3.55 15.86 -13.57
N PHE A 171 -3.64 17.07 -14.16
CA PHE A 171 -2.97 17.38 -15.42
C PHE A 171 -1.44 17.31 -15.30
N VAL A 172 -0.86 17.81 -14.21
CA VAL A 172 0.59 17.74 -14.03
C VAL A 172 1.05 16.30 -13.90
N VAL A 173 0.33 15.44 -13.15
CA VAL A 173 0.67 14.01 -13.04
C VAL A 173 0.60 13.34 -14.42
N ILE A 174 -0.45 13.59 -15.20
CA ILE A 174 -0.60 13.03 -16.56
C ILE A 174 0.55 13.48 -17.46
N ILE A 175 0.84 14.78 -17.50
CA ILE A 175 1.89 15.35 -18.35
C ILE A 175 3.26 14.76 -17.97
N CYS A 176 3.57 14.72 -16.67
CA CYS A 176 4.83 14.18 -16.19
C CYS A 176 4.97 12.67 -16.48
N ASN A 177 3.89 11.91 -16.36
CA ASN A 177 3.91 10.46 -16.59
C ASN A 177 4.05 10.12 -18.09
N ILE A 178 3.31 10.81 -18.96
CA ILE A 178 3.24 10.48 -20.39
C ILE A 178 4.39 11.10 -21.18
N TRP A 179 4.65 12.39 -20.98
CA TRP A 179 5.67 13.14 -21.73
C TRP A 179 6.95 13.39 -20.96
N GLY A 180 6.96 13.13 -19.64
CA GLY A 180 8.14 13.30 -18.80
C GLY A 180 9.28 12.36 -19.22
N LYS A 181 10.52 12.84 -18.99
CA LYS A 181 11.76 12.09 -19.22
C LYS A 181 12.61 12.07 -17.94
N GLY A 182 13.36 11.00 -17.73
CA GLY A 182 14.24 10.89 -16.56
C GLY A 182 13.49 11.01 -15.23
N MET A 183 13.94 11.89 -14.35
CA MET A 183 13.35 12.11 -13.02
C MET A 183 11.88 12.52 -13.07
N ILE A 184 11.48 13.36 -14.04
CA ILE A 184 10.09 13.86 -14.15
C ILE A 184 9.10 12.68 -14.30
N LYS A 185 9.48 11.66 -15.07
CA LYS A 185 8.66 10.45 -15.25
C LYS A 185 8.62 9.55 -14.02
N ILE A 186 9.62 9.64 -13.13
CA ILE A 186 9.74 8.81 -11.94
C ILE A 186 8.87 9.35 -10.79
N VAL A 187 8.70 10.69 -10.71
CA VAL A 187 8.04 11.35 -9.56
C VAL A 187 6.80 12.16 -9.95
N PRO A 188 5.92 11.66 -10.82
CA PRO A 188 4.80 12.44 -11.35
C PRO A 188 3.84 12.89 -10.25
N ILE A 189 3.57 12.04 -9.27
CA ILE A 189 2.65 12.32 -8.15
C ILE A 189 3.20 13.46 -7.30
N LEU A 190 4.48 13.42 -6.93
CA LEU A 190 5.12 14.49 -6.17
C LEU A 190 5.06 15.83 -6.92
N LEU A 191 5.31 15.82 -8.23
CA LEU A 191 5.23 17.04 -9.05
C LEU A 191 3.81 17.58 -9.14
N GLY A 192 2.81 16.69 -9.24
CA GLY A 192 1.39 17.05 -9.17
C GLY A 192 1.02 17.71 -7.85
N VAL A 193 1.48 17.13 -6.73
CA VAL A 193 1.31 17.71 -5.38
C VAL A 193 1.95 19.10 -5.33
N ILE A 194 3.22 19.25 -5.69
CA ILE A 194 3.94 20.52 -5.60
C ILE A 194 3.25 21.60 -6.46
N ALA A 195 2.90 21.28 -7.70
CA ALA A 195 2.25 22.25 -8.60
C ALA A 195 0.87 22.67 -8.09
N SER A 196 0.04 21.72 -7.70
CA SER A 196 -1.30 21.97 -7.17
C SER A 196 -1.25 22.74 -5.84
N TYR A 197 -0.33 22.38 -4.96
CA TYR A 197 -0.12 23.05 -3.68
C TYR A 197 0.38 24.49 -3.87
N ALA A 198 1.30 24.71 -4.83
CA ALA A 198 1.75 26.06 -5.16
C ALA A 198 0.60 26.94 -5.69
N VAL A 199 -0.28 26.41 -6.55
CA VAL A 199 -1.48 27.12 -7.00
C VAL A 199 -2.40 27.40 -5.81
N ALA A 200 -2.63 26.47 -4.92
CA ALA A 200 -3.45 26.66 -3.72
C ALA A 200 -2.86 27.74 -2.81
N ALA A 201 -1.55 27.79 -2.65
CA ALA A 201 -0.86 28.81 -1.86
C ALA A 201 -1.02 30.22 -2.47
N VAL A 202 -0.82 30.36 -3.78
CA VAL A 202 -0.96 31.66 -4.48
C VAL A 202 -2.41 32.15 -4.48
N THR A 203 -3.38 31.21 -4.50
CA THR A 203 -4.81 31.56 -4.45
C THR A 203 -5.36 31.74 -3.04
N GLY A 204 -4.51 31.70 -2.00
CA GLY A 204 -4.90 31.95 -0.61
C GLY A 204 -5.68 30.79 0.04
N ASN A 205 -5.58 29.59 -0.51
CA ASN A 205 -6.25 28.39 0.02
C ASN A 205 -5.37 27.57 0.98
N VAL A 206 -4.29 28.15 1.52
CA VAL A 206 -3.37 27.49 2.45
C VAL A 206 -3.07 28.42 3.61
N ASP A 207 -3.23 27.91 4.84
CA ASP A 207 -2.79 28.59 6.06
C ASP A 207 -1.40 28.08 6.47
N PHE A 208 -0.39 28.93 6.40
CA PHE A 208 1.00 28.59 6.72
C PHE A 208 1.36 28.75 8.19
N SER A 209 0.44 29.14 9.08
CA SER A 209 0.70 29.37 10.50
C SER A 209 1.29 28.14 11.18
N ALA A 210 0.71 26.95 10.94
CA ALA A 210 1.19 25.70 11.50
C ALA A 210 2.64 25.35 11.11
N ILE A 211 3.09 25.77 9.92
CA ILE A 211 4.49 25.57 9.51
C ILE A 211 5.43 26.51 10.28
N ALA A 212 4.99 27.74 10.52
CA ALA A 212 5.81 28.69 11.26
C ALA A 212 6.12 28.21 12.68
N ASP A 213 5.10 27.65 13.34
CA ASP A 213 5.18 27.20 14.73
C ASP A 213 5.89 25.83 14.89
N ALA A 214 5.95 25.02 13.85
CA ALA A 214 6.56 23.69 13.90
C ALA A 214 8.10 23.78 14.06
N PRO A 215 8.71 22.95 14.95
CA PRO A 215 10.16 22.90 15.09
C PRO A 215 10.83 22.21 13.90
N TRP A 216 12.12 22.54 13.68
CA TRP A 216 12.92 21.89 12.63
C TRP A 216 13.30 20.45 12.99
N ILE A 217 13.52 20.15 14.27
CA ILE A 217 13.92 18.84 14.78
C ILE A 217 12.97 18.45 15.91
N GLY A 218 12.45 17.22 15.84
CA GLY A 218 11.57 16.65 16.85
C GLY A 218 11.53 15.14 16.80
N LEU A 219 10.99 14.52 17.84
CA LEU A 219 10.78 13.08 17.84
C LEU A 219 9.57 12.72 16.98
N PRO A 220 9.67 11.73 16.10
CA PRO A 220 8.60 11.35 15.20
C PRO A 220 7.47 10.56 15.86
N ILE A 221 7.65 10.09 17.09
CA ILE A 221 6.68 9.31 17.85
C ILE A 221 6.12 10.18 18.98
N ILE A 222 4.80 10.32 19.01
CA ILE A 222 4.05 10.95 20.11
C ILE A 222 3.34 9.82 20.84
N TRP A 223 3.63 9.62 22.14
CA TRP A 223 3.12 8.47 22.89
C TRP A 223 1.59 8.35 22.87
N ASP A 224 0.89 9.45 23.09
CA ASP A 224 -0.58 9.50 23.08
C ASP A 224 -1.23 9.16 21.73
N HIS A 225 -0.44 9.15 20.66
CA HIS A 225 -0.86 8.76 19.31
C HIS A 225 -0.55 7.30 18.98
N THR A 226 -0.01 6.54 19.93
CA THR A 226 0.34 5.13 19.71
C THR A 226 -0.81 4.21 20.10
N GLY A 227 -0.92 3.04 19.43
CA GLY A 227 -1.83 1.99 19.88
C GLY A 227 -1.52 1.50 21.31
N LEU A 228 -0.24 1.59 21.71
CA LEU A 228 0.21 1.20 23.06
C LEU A 228 -0.31 2.13 24.15
N SER A 229 -0.61 3.38 23.85
CA SER A 229 -1.11 4.36 24.81
C SER A 229 -2.43 3.95 25.46
N VAL A 230 -3.26 3.19 24.76
CA VAL A 230 -4.53 2.64 25.26
C VAL A 230 -4.34 1.86 26.56
N PHE A 231 -3.22 1.15 26.73
CA PHE A 231 -2.93 0.36 27.92
C PHE A 231 -2.40 1.20 29.08
N THR A 232 -1.97 2.43 28.85
CA THR A 232 -1.38 3.32 29.86
C THR A 232 -2.28 4.48 30.25
N SER A 233 -3.27 4.83 29.41
CA SER A 233 -4.19 5.96 29.63
C SER A 233 -5.38 5.65 30.57
N GLY A 234 -5.55 4.38 30.96
CA GLY A 234 -6.72 3.94 31.72
C GLY A 234 -8.01 3.82 30.88
N GLU A 235 -7.92 3.98 29.57
CA GLU A 235 -9.04 3.90 28.62
C GLU A 235 -9.15 2.51 27.97
N ALA A 236 -8.66 1.46 28.66
CA ALA A 236 -8.72 0.10 28.15
C ALA A 236 -10.16 -0.43 28.08
N ASP A 237 -10.68 -0.58 26.87
CA ASP A 237 -12.00 -1.15 26.58
C ASP A 237 -11.85 -2.38 25.69
N PHE A 238 -12.19 -3.54 26.24
CA PHE A 238 -12.10 -4.80 25.49
C PHE A 238 -13.12 -4.88 24.36
N GLY A 239 -14.28 -4.23 24.49
CA GLY A 239 -15.35 -4.19 23.47
C GLY A 239 -14.87 -3.45 22.22
N LEU A 240 -14.30 -2.25 22.39
CA LEU A 240 -13.77 -1.47 21.28
C LEU A 240 -12.53 -2.12 20.66
N PHE A 241 -11.65 -2.73 21.48
CA PHE A 241 -10.53 -3.52 20.97
C PHE A 241 -11.01 -4.67 20.07
N LEU A 242 -12.00 -5.45 20.54
CA LEU A 242 -12.51 -6.57 19.77
C LEU A 242 -13.24 -6.11 18.51
N THR A 243 -13.97 -5.00 18.56
CA THR A 243 -14.56 -4.35 17.38
C THR A 243 -13.48 -3.97 16.37
N ALA A 244 -12.37 -3.38 16.81
CA ALA A 244 -11.24 -3.04 15.94
C ALA A 244 -10.63 -4.29 15.28
N VAL A 245 -10.40 -5.35 16.05
CA VAL A 245 -9.84 -6.61 15.55
C VAL A 245 -10.78 -7.24 14.50
N ILE A 246 -12.07 -7.37 14.82
CA ILE A 246 -13.04 -8.00 13.92
C ILE A 246 -13.25 -7.19 12.63
N THR A 247 -13.21 -5.87 12.72
CA THR A 247 -13.37 -4.99 11.56
C THR A 247 -12.13 -5.01 10.66
N ILE A 248 -10.95 -4.99 11.23
CA ILE A 248 -9.70 -4.76 10.49
C ILE A 248 -9.02 -6.06 10.06
N VAL A 249 -8.96 -7.08 10.91
CA VAL A 249 -8.23 -8.32 10.60
C VAL A 249 -8.68 -8.97 9.28
N PRO A 250 -9.98 -9.05 8.94
CA PRO A 250 -10.38 -9.64 7.67
C PRO A 250 -9.85 -8.89 6.43
N ILE A 251 -9.53 -7.59 6.54
CA ILE A 251 -8.95 -6.80 5.44
C ILE A 251 -7.54 -7.34 5.11
N SER A 252 -6.83 -7.92 6.08
CA SER A 252 -5.51 -8.49 5.85
C SER A 252 -5.47 -9.57 4.78
N PHE A 253 -6.57 -10.28 4.55
CA PHE A 253 -6.64 -11.24 3.44
C PHE A 253 -6.48 -10.56 2.07
N ALA A 254 -7.07 -9.37 1.89
CA ALA A 254 -6.90 -8.61 0.66
C ALA A 254 -5.45 -8.11 0.50
N THR A 255 -4.88 -7.56 1.56
CA THR A 255 -3.51 -7.01 1.50
C THR A 255 -2.44 -8.10 1.40
N MET A 256 -2.67 -9.29 1.96
CA MET A 256 -1.80 -10.44 1.71
C MET A 256 -1.80 -10.85 0.24
N MET A 257 -2.93 -10.73 -0.46
CA MET A 257 -3.01 -11.01 -1.89
C MET A 257 -2.32 -9.93 -2.73
N GLU A 258 -2.48 -8.66 -2.35
CA GLU A 258 -1.74 -7.54 -2.91
C GLU A 258 -0.22 -7.79 -2.79
N HIS A 259 0.25 -8.12 -1.58
CA HIS A 259 1.66 -8.45 -1.32
C HIS A 259 2.20 -9.56 -2.23
N VAL A 260 1.45 -10.66 -2.38
CA VAL A 260 1.83 -11.77 -3.26
C VAL A 260 1.93 -11.31 -4.72
N GLY A 261 0.97 -10.51 -5.19
CA GLY A 261 0.98 -9.93 -6.53
C GLY A 261 2.20 -9.04 -6.77
N ASP A 262 2.50 -8.17 -5.81
CA ASP A 262 3.62 -7.24 -5.89
C ASP A 262 4.99 -7.95 -5.86
N ILE A 263 5.17 -8.95 -5.00
CA ILE A 263 6.40 -9.76 -4.96
C ILE A 263 6.61 -10.49 -6.28
N SER A 264 5.53 -10.97 -6.90
CA SER A 264 5.59 -11.59 -8.24
C SER A 264 5.98 -10.56 -9.31
N ALA A 265 5.38 -9.36 -9.29
CA ALA A 265 5.67 -8.28 -10.22
C ALA A 265 7.12 -7.76 -10.09
N ILE A 266 7.61 -7.61 -8.85
CA ILE A 266 9.03 -7.29 -8.59
C ILE A 266 9.92 -8.40 -9.14
N GLY A 267 9.57 -9.66 -8.91
CA GLY A 267 10.29 -10.82 -9.43
C GLY A 267 10.41 -10.81 -10.95
N GLY A 268 9.30 -10.57 -11.65
CA GLY A 268 9.26 -10.42 -13.11
C GLY A 268 10.11 -9.24 -13.60
N THR A 269 10.07 -8.10 -12.90
CA THR A 269 10.87 -6.91 -13.25
C THR A 269 12.37 -7.16 -13.08
N VAL A 270 12.77 -7.85 -12.01
CA VAL A 270 14.18 -8.12 -11.67
C VAL A 270 14.72 -9.35 -12.40
N GLY A 271 13.85 -10.22 -12.93
CA GLY A 271 14.23 -11.49 -13.51
C GLY A 271 14.61 -12.55 -12.47
N LYS A 272 14.00 -12.53 -11.26
CA LYS A 272 14.24 -13.47 -10.17
C LYS A 272 12.94 -13.94 -9.54
N ASN A 273 12.89 -15.20 -9.12
CA ASN A 273 11.70 -15.74 -8.43
C ASN A 273 11.80 -15.55 -6.91
N PHE A 274 11.29 -14.43 -6.40
CA PHE A 274 11.32 -14.12 -4.96
C PHE A 274 10.31 -14.93 -4.14
N ILE A 275 9.35 -15.61 -4.77
CA ILE A 275 8.45 -16.55 -4.11
C ILE A 275 9.18 -17.81 -3.67
N GLU A 276 10.20 -18.23 -4.42
CA GLU A 276 11.05 -19.39 -4.10
C GLU A 276 12.26 -18.97 -3.27
N ASP A 277 12.99 -17.93 -3.68
CA ASP A 277 14.20 -17.45 -2.99
C ASP A 277 14.17 -15.91 -2.85
N PRO A 278 14.06 -15.38 -1.65
CA PRO A 278 14.24 -15.96 -0.31
C PRO A 278 13.05 -16.75 0.23
N GLY A 279 11.95 -16.80 -0.50
CA GLY A 279 10.72 -17.51 -0.15
C GLY A 279 9.62 -16.56 0.34
N LEU A 280 8.38 -16.81 -0.12
CA LEU A 280 7.21 -16.02 0.23
C LEU A 280 6.99 -15.89 1.74
N HIS A 281 7.32 -16.91 2.52
CA HIS A 281 7.21 -16.87 3.98
C HIS A 281 8.06 -15.74 4.59
N LYS A 282 9.22 -15.42 4.03
CA LYS A 282 10.09 -14.35 4.54
C LYS A 282 9.55 -12.97 4.19
N THR A 283 9.03 -12.80 2.96
CA THR A 283 8.44 -11.52 2.57
C THR A 283 7.17 -11.22 3.35
N LEU A 284 6.32 -12.23 3.61
CA LEU A 284 5.15 -12.13 4.48
C LEU A 284 5.52 -11.79 5.93
N ILE A 285 6.61 -12.36 6.48
CA ILE A 285 7.11 -11.98 7.81
C ILE A 285 7.55 -10.50 7.82
N GLY A 286 8.28 -10.09 6.80
CA GLY A 286 8.78 -8.71 6.69
C GLY A 286 7.65 -7.69 6.67
N ASP A 287 6.63 -7.93 5.85
CA ASP A 287 5.47 -7.05 5.70
C ASP A 287 4.57 -7.09 6.95
N GLY A 288 4.21 -8.29 7.42
CA GLY A 288 3.30 -8.46 8.56
C GLY A 288 3.87 -7.92 9.87
N ILE A 289 5.10 -8.28 10.22
CA ILE A 289 5.74 -7.78 11.45
C ILE A 289 6.05 -6.29 11.31
N GLY A 290 6.49 -5.83 10.12
CA GLY A 290 6.66 -4.40 9.84
C GLY A 290 5.37 -3.62 10.07
N THR A 291 4.24 -4.12 9.56
CA THR A 291 2.90 -3.55 9.78
C THR A 291 2.50 -3.58 11.26
N ALA A 292 2.68 -4.71 11.94
CA ALA A 292 2.31 -4.84 13.35
C ALA A 292 3.06 -3.84 14.23
N ILE A 293 4.39 -3.75 14.08
CA ILE A 293 5.20 -2.82 14.86
C ILE A 293 4.84 -1.37 14.50
N ALA A 294 4.75 -1.02 13.22
CA ALA A 294 4.38 0.32 12.77
C ALA A 294 3.08 0.79 13.43
N SER A 295 2.05 -0.06 13.40
CA SER A 295 0.73 0.27 13.94
C SER A 295 0.70 0.35 15.46
N LEU A 296 1.45 -0.48 16.18
CA LEU A 296 1.60 -0.34 17.64
C LEU A 296 2.12 1.05 18.01
N PHE A 297 2.99 1.64 17.20
CA PHE A 297 3.53 2.99 17.42
C PHE A 297 2.73 4.11 16.73
N GLY A 298 1.53 3.84 16.21
CA GLY A 298 0.64 4.86 15.66
C GLY A 298 0.91 5.24 14.20
N ALA A 299 1.67 4.43 13.46
CA ALA A 299 1.75 4.52 12.01
C ALA A 299 0.66 3.65 11.35
N PRO A 300 0.26 3.95 10.11
CA PRO A 300 -0.65 3.08 9.36
C PRO A 300 0.00 1.74 9.02
N ALA A 301 -0.86 0.78 8.59
CA ALA A 301 -0.38 -0.48 8.01
C ALA A 301 0.61 -0.22 6.88
N ASN A 302 1.62 -1.07 6.74
CA ASN A 302 2.51 -1.07 5.58
C ASN A 302 1.99 -2.02 4.49
N THR A 303 2.48 -1.83 3.28
CA THR A 303 2.34 -2.74 2.14
C THR A 303 3.51 -2.55 1.18
N THR A 304 3.70 -3.49 0.28
CA THR A 304 4.70 -3.38 -0.81
C THR A 304 4.29 -2.32 -1.83
N TYR A 305 5.27 -1.54 -2.34
CA TYR A 305 4.98 -0.42 -3.24
C TYR A 305 5.34 -0.72 -4.69
N GLY A 306 4.31 -0.76 -5.54
CA GLY A 306 4.41 -0.89 -6.99
C GLY A 306 5.10 0.32 -7.65
N GLU A 307 4.98 1.52 -7.08
CA GLU A 307 5.65 2.74 -7.55
C GLU A 307 7.17 2.57 -7.56
N ASN A 308 7.72 1.96 -6.54
CA ASN A 308 9.14 1.67 -6.45
C ASN A 308 9.57 0.58 -7.45
N THR A 309 8.71 -0.37 -7.76
CA THR A 309 8.91 -1.34 -8.86
C THR A 309 8.99 -0.63 -10.21
N GLY A 310 8.19 0.40 -10.43
CA GLY A 310 8.29 1.27 -11.60
C GLY A 310 9.65 1.94 -11.73
N VAL A 311 10.25 2.40 -10.62
CA VAL A 311 11.63 2.96 -10.62
C VAL A 311 12.64 1.89 -10.99
N LEU A 312 12.53 0.68 -10.45
CA LEU A 312 13.40 -0.46 -10.81
C LEU A 312 13.35 -0.74 -12.32
N ALA A 313 12.15 -0.80 -12.89
CA ALA A 313 11.93 -1.05 -14.31
C ALA A 313 12.55 0.03 -15.21
N LEU A 314 12.43 1.31 -14.82
CA LEU A 314 12.96 2.45 -15.58
C LEU A 314 14.47 2.58 -15.48
N THR A 315 15.03 2.41 -14.29
CA THR A 315 16.46 2.59 -14.04
C THR A 315 17.29 1.34 -14.38
N LYS A 316 16.64 0.18 -14.39
CA LYS A 316 17.26 -1.15 -14.48
C LYS A 316 18.32 -1.41 -13.39
N VAL A 317 18.22 -0.71 -12.26
CA VAL A 317 19.08 -0.89 -11.10
C VAL A 317 18.32 -1.67 -10.04
N TYR A 318 18.69 -2.92 -9.87
CA TYR A 318 17.97 -3.91 -9.05
C TYR A 318 18.69 -4.20 -7.71
N ASP A 319 19.69 -3.39 -7.35
CA ASP A 319 20.40 -3.53 -6.08
C ASP A 319 19.51 -3.10 -4.90
N PRO A 320 19.16 -4.00 -3.95
CA PRO A 320 18.38 -3.66 -2.76
C PRO A 320 19.04 -2.56 -1.90
N PHE A 321 20.34 -2.32 -2.04
CA PHE A 321 21.02 -1.26 -1.31
C PHE A 321 20.47 0.13 -1.63
N VAL A 322 20.07 0.37 -2.88
CA VAL A 322 19.48 1.65 -3.30
C VAL A 322 18.16 1.92 -2.58
N VAL A 323 17.32 0.89 -2.44
CA VAL A 323 16.03 0.98 -1.71
C VAL A 323 16.25 1.20 -0.21
N ARG A 324 17.30 0.60 0.37
CA ARG A 324 17.68 0.86 1.77
C ARG A 324 18.10 2.31 2.00
N LEU A 325 18.78 2.93 1.05
CA LEU A 325 19.10 4.36 1.15
C LEU A 325 17.82 5.21 1.13
N ALA A 326 16.83 4.86 0.30
CA ALA A 326 15.54 5.53 0.30
C ALA A 326 14.84 5.42 1.67
N ALA A 327 14.89 4.24 2.29
CA ALA A 327 14.37 4.01 3.63
C ALA A 327 15.08 4.89 4.68
N CYS A 328 16.42 4.98 4.61
CA CYS A 328 17.18 5.87 5.50
C CYS A 328 16.82 7.35 5.29
N TYR A 329 16.60 7.80 4.06
CA TYR A 329 16.19 9.17 3.78
C TYR A 329 14.80 9.47 4.35
N ALA A 330 13.84 8.55 4.21
CA ALA A 330 12.51 8.68 4.81
C ALA A 330 12.58 8.79 6.34
N MET A 331 13.42 7.95 6.97
CA MET A 331 13.66 8.00 8.40
C MET A 331 14.26 9.35 8.84
N VAL A 332 15.23 9.88 8.11
CA VAL A 332 15.81 11.20 8.41
C VAL A 332 14.76 12.30 8.32
N LEU A 333 13.91 12.28 7.29
CA LEU A 333 12.83 13.26 7.14
C LEU A 333 11.78 13.17 8.25
N SER A 334 11.58 12.00 8.85
CA SER A 334 10.63 11.80 9.95
C SER A 334 10.95 12.64 11.20
N PHE A 335 12.23 13.00 11.40
CA PHE A 335 12.67 13.85 12.51
C PHE A 335 12.52 15.35 12.26
N CYS A 336 11.87 15.75 11.16
CA CYS A 336 11.60 17.13 10.82
C CYS A 336 10.09 17.46 10.92
N PRO A 337 9.56 17.86 12.10
CA PRO A 337 8.14 18.20 12.25
C PRO A 337 7.69 19.32 11.32
N LYS A 338 8.56 20.27 10.97
CA LYS A 338 8.25 21.31 9.99
C LYS A 338 7.93 20.74 8.61
N PHE A 339 8.61 19.68 8.22
CA PHE A 339 8.32 18.96 6.98
C PHE A 339 6.96 18.24 7.06
N ALA A 340 6.63 17.60 8.19
CA ALA A 340 5.32 17.00 8.41
C ALA A 340 4.20 18.06 8.36
N ALA A 341 4.40 19.22 8.99
CA ALA A 341 3.43 20.32 8.97
C ALA A 341 3.14 20.80 7.54
N VAL A 342 4.16 20.90 6.67
CA VAL A 342 3.94 21.24 5.23
C VAL A 342 2.97 20.27 4.56
N ILE A 343 3.06 18.99 4.93
CA ILE A 343 2.23 17.94 4.34
C ILE A 343 0.82 17.93 4.94
N GLU A 344 0.71 18.12 6.25
CA GLU A 344 -0.55 18.07 7.00
C GLU A 344 -1.51 19.22 6.63
N ILE A 345 -0.99 20.39 6.25
CA ILE A 345 -1.82 21.52 5.81
C ILE A 345 -2.15 21.48 4.30
N MET A 346 -1.83 20.38 3.62
CA MET A 346 -2.12 20.23 2.19
C MET A 346 -3.63 20.31 1.94
N PRO A 347 -4.10 21.15 1.00
CA PRO A 347 -5.52 21.29 0.69
C PRO A 347 -6.15 19.97 0.26
N ALA A 348 -7.39 19.71 0.71
CA ALA A 348 -8.14 18.52 0.35
C ALA A 348 -8.25 18.33 -1.17
N ALA A 349 -8.40 19.42 -1.95
CA ALA A 349 -8.44 19.38 -3.40
C ALA A 349 -7.13 18.84 -4.03
N THR A 350 -5.96 19.23 -3.47
CA THR A 350 -4.66 18.67 -3.90
C THR A 350 -4.60 17.18 -3.62
N ILE A 351 -5.00 16.77 -2.39
CA ILE A 351 -5.08 15.38 -1.99
C ILE A 351 -6.00 14.60 -2.94
N GLY A 352 -7.20 15.14 -3.22
CA GLY A 352 -8.17 14.53 -4.12
C GLY A 352 -7.63 14.32 -5.53
N GLY A 353 -7.00 15.34 -6.10
CA GLY A 353 -6.45 15.29 -7.45
C GLY A 353 -5.37 14.22 -7.65
N VAL A 354 -4.47 14.06 -6.69
CA VAL A 354 -3.47 12.99 -6.77
C VAL A 354 -4.05 11.62 -6.42
N SER A 355 -4.98 11.57 -5.46
CA SER A 355 -5.60 10.31 -5.01
C SER A 355 -6.42 9.65 -6.11
N ILE A 356 -7.15 10.41 -6.93
CA ILE A 356 -7.95 9.81 -8.03
C ILE A 356 -7.07 9.06 -9.02
N ILE A 357 -5.88 9.59 -9.31
CA ILE A 357 -4.91 8.89 -10.19
C ILE A 357 -4.32 7.67 -9.47
N LEU A 358 -3.92 7.81 -8.19
CA LEU A 358 -3.37 6.70 -7.41
C LEU A 358 -4.35 5.53 -7.30
N TYR A 359 -5.61 5.81 -6.94
CA TYR A 359 -6.63 4.78 -6.80
C TYR A 359 -6.96 4.13 -8.15
N GLY A 360 -7.00 4.93 -9.22
CA GLY A 360 -7.12 4.41 -10.58
C GLY A 360 -5.94 3.50 -10.97
N MET A 361 -4.71 3.86 -10.59
CA MET A 361 -3.53 3.03 -10.85
C MET A 361 -3.56 1.72 -10.04
N ILE A 362 -4.00 1.74 -8.77
CA ILE A 362 -4.19 0.50 -8.00
C ILE A 362 -5.17 -0.43 -8.71
N SER A 363 -6.31 0.11 -9.17
CA SER A 363 -7.29 -0.67 -9.93
C SER A 363 -6.70 -1.22 -11.24
N ALA A 364 -5.91 -0.43 -11.95
CA ALA A 364 -5.24 -0.85 -13.19
C ALA A 364 -4.20 -1.97 -12.94
N ILE A 365 -3.49 -1.95 -11.79
CA ILE A 365 -2.58 -3.03 -11.37
C ILE A 365 -3.37 -4.34 -11.17
N GLY A 366 -4.57 -4.29 -10.60
CA GLY A 366 -5.44 -5.46 -10.49
C GLY A 366 -5.80 -6.06 -11.85
N ILE A 367 -6.16 -5.21 -12.84
CA ILE A 367 -6.41 -5.63 -14.23
C ILE A 367 -5.13 -6.22 -14.83
N ARG A 368 -4.01 -5.53 -14.70
CA ARG A 368 -2.71 -5.97 -15.21
C ARG A 368 -2.32 -7.34 -14.67
N ASN A 369 -2.54 -7.60 -13.37
CA ASN A 369 -2.29 -8.90 -12.75
C ASN A 369 -3.07 -10.03 -13.45
N MET A 370 -4.34 -9.81 -13.76
CA MET A 370 -5.15 -10.80 -14.50
C MET A 370 -4.67 -11.01 -15.93
N VAL A 371 -4.31 -9.93 -16.63
CA VAL A 371 -3.88 -9.98 -18.04
C VAL A 371 -2.50 -10.63 -18.19
N GLU A 372 -1.51 -10.23 -17.37
CA GLU A 372 -0.14 -10.78 -17.44
C GLU A 372 -0.09 -12.27 -17.09
N ASN A 373 -0.96 -12.71 -16.17
CA ASN A 373 -1.10 -14.12 -15.83
C ASN A 373 -2.10 -14.87 -16.71
N GLN A 374 -2.56 -14.28 -17.82
CA GLN A 374 -3.44 -14.90 -18.80
C GLN A 374 -4.69 -15.57 -18.18
N THR A 375 -5.32 -14.88 -17.22
CA THR A 375 -6.53 -15.40 -16.57
C THR A 375 -7.62 -15.63 -17.61
N ASP A 376 -8.03 -16.89 -17.79
CA ASP A 376 -9.02 -17.27 -18.80
C ASP A 376 -10.45 -16.96 -18.29
N PHE A 377 -11.02 -15.87 -18.78
CA PHE A 377 -12.40 -15.48 -18.49
C PHE A 377 -13.44 -16.15 -19.44
N GLN A 378 -13.05 -17.05 -20.33
CA GLN A 378 -14.00 -17.91 -21.03
C GLN A 378 -14.55 -19.02 -20.10
N GLN A 379 -13.81 -19.36 -19.06
CA GLN A 379 -14.26 -20.30 -18.03
C GLN A 379 -15.31 -19.66 -17.13
N SER A 380 -16.51 -20.23 -17.07
CA SER A 380 -17.61 -19.76 -16.20
C SER A 380 -17.20 -19.68 -14.73
N ARG A 381 -16.32 -20.60 -14.27
CA ARG A 381 -15.74 -20.58 -12.92
C ARG A 381 -15.04 -19.26 -12.62
N ASN A 382 -14.16 -18.82 -13.50
CA ASN A 382 -13.36 -17.62 -13.31
C ASN A 382 -14.20 -16.35 -13.36
N ILE A 383 -15.20 -16.32 -14.28
CA ILE A 383 -16.18 -15.24 -14.34
C ILE A 383 -16.93 -15.11 -13.01
N ILE A 384 -17.45 -16.23 -12.47
CA ILE A 384 -18.25 -16.23 -11.23
C ILE A 384 -17.39 -15.76 -10.05
N ILE A 385 -16.14 -16.23 -9.91
CA ILE A 385 -15.24 -15.80 -8.83
C ILE A 385 -15.00 -14.29 -8.91
N ALA A 386 -14.60 -13.77 -10.08
CA ALA A 386 -14.33 -12.36 -10.26
C ALA A 386 -15.59 -11.50 -10.07
N ALA A 387 -16.75 -11.93 -10.62
CA ALA A 387 -18.00 -11.21 -10.47
C ALA A 387 -18.45 -11.10 -9.01
N LEU A 388 -18.33 -12.18 -8.23
CA LEU A 388 -18.71 -12.16 -6.81
C LEU A 388 -17.73 -11.33 -5.99
N ILE A 389 -16.42 -11.39 -6.26
CA ILE A 389 -15.44 -10.54 -5.58
C ILE A 389 -15.77 -9.06 -5.82
N ILE A 390 -15.89 -8.63 -7.07
CA ILE A 390 -16.16 -7.23 -7.43
C ILE A 390 -17.53 -6.80 -6.91
N GLY A 391 -18.56 -7.63 -7.15
CA GLY A 391 -19.93 -7.33 -6.74
C GLY A 391 -20.10 -7.20 -5.23
N LEU A 392 -19.48 -8.08 -4.44
CA LEU A 392 -19.54 -8.01 -2.98
C LEU A 392 -18.70 -6.86 -2.44
N ALA A 393 -17.47 -6.66 -2.98
CA ALA A 393 -16.60 -5.60 -2.52
C ALA A 393 -17.22 -4.21 -2.71
N LEU A 394 -17.75 -3.91 -3.89
CA LEU A 394 -18.36 -2.63 -4.21
C LEU A 394 -19.80 -2.54 -3.69
N GLY A 395 -20.60 -3.59 -3.90
CA GLY A 395 -22.00 -3.62 -3.52
C GLY A 395 -22.21 -3.42 -2.02
N ILE A 396 -21.45 -4.11 -1.18
CA ILE A 396 -21.51 -3.94 0.27
C ILE A 396 -20.99 -2.55 0.67
N ASN A 397 -19.83 -2.14 0.13
CA ASN A 397 -19.22 -0.88 0.51
C ASN A 397 -20.07 0.35 0.16
N PHE A 398 -20.81 0.30 -0.94
CA PHE A 398 -21.68 1.41 -1.40
C PHE A 398 -23.16 1.20 -1.09
N SER A 399 -23.52 0.14 -0.36
CA SER A 399 -24.87 -0.02 0.20
C SER A 399 -25.08 0.97 1.37
N ASP A 400 -26.33 1.24 1.71
CA ASP A 400 -26.67 2.11 2.84
C ASP A 400 -26.06 1.64 4.17
N ALA A 401 -25.91 0.32 4.34
CA ALA A 401 -25.30 -0.27 5.53
C ALA A 401 -23.75 -0.16 5.53
N GLY A 402 -23.09 -0.02 4.37
CA GLY A 402 -21.64 0.08 4.21
C GLY A 402 -20.83 -1.16 4.65
N ALA A 403 -21.45 -2.12 5.32
CA ALA A 403 -20.84 -3.34 5.84
C ALA A 403 -21.87 -4.44 6.02
N VAL A 404 -21.42 -5.69 6.09
CA VAL A 404 -22.26 -6.82 6.56
C VAL A 404 -22.16 -6.87 8.07
N SER A 405 -23.27 -6.52 8.74
CA SER A 405 -23.34 -6.44 10.20
C SER A 405 -24.12 -7.62 10.77
N PHE A 406 -23.59 -8.27 11.79
CA PHE A 406 -24.27 -9.32 12.55
C PHE A 406 -23.84 -9.29 14.02
N MET A 407 -24.66 -9.87 14.90
CA MET A 407 -24.39 -9.90 16.33
C MET A 407 -23.78 -11.24 16.74
N ILE A 408 -22.71 -11.20 17.52
CA ILE A 408 -22.17 -12.37 18.23
C ILE A 408 -22.30 -12.07 19.73
N GLY A 409 -23.32 -12.65 20.37
CA GLY A 409 -23.67 -12.28 21.75
C GLY A 409 -24.13 -10.83 21.83
N SER A 410 -23.47 -10.01 22.62
CA SER A 410 -23.74 -8.57 22.76
C SER A 410 -22.91 -7.69 21.81
N MET A 411 -22.04 -8.27 20.97
CA MET A 411 -21.12 -7.51 20.11
C MET A 411 -21.65 -7.42 18.69
N SER A 412 -21.57 -6.22 18.08
CA SER A 412 -21.80 -6.01 16.67
C SER A 412 -20.53 -6.25 15.89
N VAL A 413 -20.58 -7.17 14.93
CA VAL A 413 -19.51 -7.47 13.98
C VAL A 413 -19.84 -6.82 12.64
N ASN A 414 -18.93 -5.98 12.14
CA ASN A 414 -19.09 -5.27 10.87
C ASN A 414 -17.98 -5.70 9.92
N LEU A 415 -18.32 -6.49 8.90
CA LEU A 415 -17.38 -6.89 7.86
C LEU A 415 -17.48 -5.96 6.65
N SER A 416 -16.38 -5.30 6.30
CA SER A 416 -16.31 -4.47 5.09
C SER A 416 -16.54 -5.31 3.83
N GLY A 417 -17.01 -4.68 2.76
CA GLY A 417 -17.20 -5.34 1.47
C GLY A 417 -15.94 -6.02 0.96
N LEU A 418 -14.78 -5.39 1.14
CA LEU A 418 -13.48 -5.96 0.74
C LEU A 418 -13.13 -7.22 1.54
N ALA A 419 -13.39 -7.23 2.85
CA ALA A 419 -13.16 -8.39 3.70
C ALA A 419 -14.03 -9.58 3.28
N VAL A 420 -15.35 -9.34 3.09
CA VAL A 420 -16.29 -10.37 2.63
C VAL A 420 -15.90 -10.91 1.26
N ALA A 421 -15.59 -10.02 0.32
CA ALA A 421 -15.18 -10.38 -1.04
C ALA A 421 -13.92 -11.25 -1.06
N SER A 422 -12.93 -10.92 -0.22
CA SER A 422 -11.69 -11.70 -0.11
C SER A 422 -11.94 -13.11 0.40
N ILE A 423 -12.72 -13.22 1.48
CA ILE A 423 -13.06 -14.52 2.07
C ILE A 423 -13.84 -15.38 1.05
N VAL A 424 -14.87 -14.79 0.43
CA VAL A 424 -15.71 -15.48 -0.57
C VAL A 424 -14.88 -15.88 -1.79
N GLY A 425 -14.01 -15.01 -2.30
CA GLY A 425 -13.12 -15.30 -3.43
C GLY A 425 -12.21 -16.50 -3.17
N ILE A 426 -11.57 -16.54 -1.98
CA ILE A 426 -10.71 -17.66 -1.56
C ILE A 426 -11.53 -18.95 -1.44
N LEU A 427 -12.69 -18.90 -0.79
CA LEU A 427 -13.55 -20.07 -0.58
C LEU A 427 -14.08 -20.61 -1.91
N LEU A 428 -14.56 -19.76 -2.80
CA LEU A 428 -15.03 -20.18 -4.13
C LEU A 428 -13.91 -20.80 -4.95
N ASN A 429 -12.72 -20.18 -4.94
CA ASN A 429 -11.56 -20.77 -5.58
C ASN A 429 -11.19 -22.13 -4.98
N ALA A 430 -11.42 -22.33 -3.68
CA ALA A 430 -11.17 -23.59 -3.01
C ALA A 430 -12.19 -24.69 -3.34
N ILE A 431 -13.46 -24.33 -3.53
CA ILE A 431 -14.57 -25.28 -3.67
C ILE A 431 -14.87 -25.60 -5.13
N LEU A 432 -14.84 -24.59 -6.03
CA LEU A 432 -15.23 -24.79 -7.42
C LEU A 432 -14.24 -25.69 -8.17
N PRO A 433 -14.69 -26.61 -9.04
CA PRO A 433 -13.83 -27.46 -9.85
C PRO A 433 -13.09 -26.67 -10.94
N GLY A 434 -12.06 -27.26 -11.55
CA GLY A 434 -11.31 -26.63 -12.66
C GLY A 434 -10.19 -25.67 -12.19
N ARG A 435 -9.38 -26.09 -11.21
CA ARG A 435 -8.25 -25.29 -10.64
C ARG A 435 -7.00 -25.37 -11.51
N ASP A 436 -7.06 -25.06 -12.78
CA ASP A 436 -5.96 -25.35 -13.70
C ASP A 436 -4.89 -24.25 -13.82
N GLN A 437 -5.05 -23.11 -13.14
CA GLN A 437 -4.04 -22.04 -13.10
C GLN A 437 -3.40 -21.92 -11.71
N ALA A 438 -2.22 -22.52 -11.57
CA ALA A 438 -1.32 -22.23 -10.45
C ALA A 438 -0.31 -21.16 -10.88
N PHE A 439 -0.02 -20.18 -10.01
CA PHE A 439 1.15 -19.31 -10.16
C PHE A 439 2.40 -20.21 -10.36
N GLY A 440 3.11 -20.05 -11.47
CA GLY A 440 4.42 -20.68 -11.67
C GLY A 440 4.45 -21.93 -12.53
N ASP A 441 3.36 -22.38 -13.17
CA ASP A 441 3.39 -23.48 -14.13
C ASP A 441 3.71 -23.03 -15.57
N GLN A 442 4.22 -21.81 -15.77
CA GLN A 442 4.80 -21.45 -17.07
C GLN A 442 6.19 -22.08 -17.20
N PRO A 443 6.46 -22.84 -18.27
CA PRO A 443 7.82 -23.29 -18.57
C PRO A 443 8.76 -22.08 -18.71
N ASP A 444 9.97 -22.18 -18.15
CA ASP A 444 11.02 -21.12 -18.15
C ASP A 444 11.28 -20.51 -19.56
N GLU A 445 10.91 -21.17 -20.63
CA GLU A 445 11.12 -20.73 -22.02
C GLU A 445 10.14 -19.62 -22.49
N THR A 446 8.94 -19.50 -21.89
CA THR A 446 7.97 -18.46 -22.30
C THR A 446 8.22 -17.12 -21.63
N LEU A 447 8.82 -17.08 -20.45
CA LEU A 447 9.20 -15.85 -19.76
C LEU A 447 10.31 -15.10 -20.51
N ALA A 448 11.29 -15.84 -21.05
CA ALA A 448 12.37 -15.26 -21.86
C ALA A 448 11.88 -14.76 -23.24
N ALA A 449 10.88 -15.42 -23.83
CA ALA A 449 10.35 -15.06 -25.14
C ALA A 449 9.38 -13.86 -25.08
N SER A 450 8.68 -13.62 -23.97
CA SER A 450 7.78 -12.47 -23.80
C SER A 450 8.54 -11.17 -23.50
N LEU A 451 9.70 -11.24 -22.87
CA LEU A 451 10.55 -10.08 -22.56
C LEU A 451 11.37 -9.56 -23.76
N GLY A 452 11.42 -10.30 -24.86
CA GLY A 452 12.16 -9.92 -26.10
C GLY A 452 11.36 -9.14 -27.12
N LYS A 453 10.08 -8.81 -26.87
CA LYS A 453 9.20 -8.17 -27.87
C LYS A 453 8.69 -6.76 -27.53
N TYR A 454 9.25 -6.06 -26.52
CA TYR A 454 8.93 -4.67 -26.24
C TYR A 454 10.15 -3.78 -26.12
#